data_3d3b642437c6ff607ee60242ffd6eb9f
#
_entry.id   3d3b642437c6ff607ee60242ffd6eb9f
#
_cell.length_a   1.000
_cell.length_b   1.000
_cell.length_c   1.000
_cell.angle_alpha   90.00
_cell.angle_beta   90.00
_cell.angle_gamma   90.00
#
_symmetry.space_group_name_H-M   'P 1'
#
loop_
_entity.id
_entity.type
_entity.pdbx_description
1 polymer ?
#
loop_
_entity_poly.entity_id
_entity_poly.type
_entity_poly.pdbx_seq_one_letter_code
_entity_poly.pdbx_strand_id
1 'polypeptide(L)'
;MKITTNSILIFFGIIAFAIMACLPISIFAMPLIGPNQPSQVDSAATLQVIVAQTMAAATQNAPSPTPTLFLPSATPAPATKTPVPTAVTYCDWAMFIKDVTVPDGTSFSVGEVFTKTWRLQNRGTCTWTPDYDVVFYGGTQMSGTTMQIPGYIAPGQSVDVAVTFTAPSTPGHYTGYWILRNSAGNLFGTGVQADETFYVDIYVKDLPYGTVTGSLCYPSEFNPPLTLYFEKAGTVQNIQFSIPENQNVYSVPLPKGTYYAYAWAPVYNLEGAYVDSSQVMKTFVVHGGQTTTNINLCDWSPYPHARGS
;
A
#
# COMPACT_ATOMS: atom_id res chain seq x y z
N MET A 1 -63.30 -37.79 -30.62
CA MET A 1 -64.07 -38.48 -29.55
C MET A 1 -63.48 -38.10 -28.23
N LYS A 2 -64.36 -37.49 -27.40
CA LYS A 2 -64.17 -37.07 -25.97
C LYS A 2 -63.09 -36.10 -25.55
N ILE A 3 -63.57 -34.89 -25.37
CA ILE A 3 -63.13 -33.81 -24.52
C ILE A 3 -63.34 -34.24 -23.04
N THR A 4 -62.36 -33.94 -22.18
CA THR A 4 -62.61 -33.79 -20.75
C THR A 4 -61.92 -32.59 -20.21
N THR A 5 -62.74 -31.63 -19.88
CA THR A 5 -62.46 -30.37 -19.14
C THR A 5 -62.38 -30.73 -17.63
N ASN A 6 -61.42 -30.14 -16.91
CA ASN A 6 -61.53 -29.86 -15.44
C ASN A 6 -60.58 -28.72 -15.08
N SER A 7 -61.15 -27.62 -14.88
CA SER A 7 -61.60 -26.93 -13.65
C SER A 7 -60.49 -26.10 -13.01
N ILE A 8 -60.69 -24.84 -13.21
CA ILE A 8 -60.10 -23.65 -12.57
C ILE A 8 -60.42 -23.65 -11.06
N LEU A 9 -59.45 -23.41 -10.22
CA LEU A 9 -59.63 -22.94 -8.85
C LEU A 9 -58.81 -21.68 -8.64
N ILE A 10 -59.52 -20.54 -8.65
CA ILE A 10 -59.05 -19.20 -8.32
C ILE A 10 -59.06 -19.09 -6.80
N PHE A 11 -57.92 -18.86 -6.17
CA PHE A 11 -57.84 -18.38 -4.79
C PHE A 11 -57.49 -16.90 -4.80
N PHE A 12 -58.49 -16.05 -4.53
CA PHE A 12 -58.33 -14.67 -4.14
C PHE A 12 -57.87 -14.60 -2.68
N GLY A 13 -56.62 -14.24 -2.43
CA GLY A 13 -56.14 -13.88 -1.10
C GLY A 13 -56.15 -12.36 -0.93
N ILE A 14 -57.07 -11.90 -0.09
CA ILE A 14 -57.23 -10.50 0.32
C ILE A 14 -56.05 -10.16 1.23
N ILE A 15 -55.18 -9.23 0.79
CA ILE A 15 -54.16 -8.63 1.67
C ILE A 15 -54.74 -7.31 2.21
N ALA A 16 -55.04 -7.33 3.51
CA ALA A 16 -55.44 -6.16 4.26
C ALA A 16 -54.28 -5.19 4.44
N PHE A 17 -54.45 -3.92 4.03
CA PHE A 17 -53.58 -2.81 4.34
C PHE A 17 -53.73 -2.47 5.83
N ALA A 18 -52.71 -2.71 6.63
CA ALA A 18 -52.60 -2.13 7.96
C ALA A 18 -51.78 -0.83 7.86
N ILE A 19 -52.45 0.29 7.98
CA ILE A 19 -51.85 1.63 8.15
C ILE A 19 -51.33 1.67 9.59
N MET A 20 -50.01 1.65 9.77
CA MET A 20 -49.37 1.80 11.07
C MET A 20 -48.91 3.25 11.21
N ALA A 21 -49.58 3.98 12.11
CA ALA A 21 -49.31 5.37 12.41
C ALA A 21 -47.90 5.56 13.00
N CYS A 22 -47.20 6.59 12.50
CA CYS A 22 -45.98 7.10 13.09
C CYS A 22 -46.27 7.72 14.47
N LEU A 23 -45.72 7.11 15.53
CA LEU A 23 -45.52 7.78 16.82
C LEU A 23 -44.03 8.12 16.97
N PRO A 24 -43.65 9.34 17.44
CA PRO A 24 -42.27 9.67 17.68
C PRO A 24 -41.76 8.92 18.93
N ILE A 25 -40.79 8.07 18.75
CA ILE A 25 -40.04 7.46 19.86
C ILE A 25 -39.09 8.51 20.38
N SER A 26 -39.39 9.06 21.55
CA SER A 26 -38.45 9.85 22.34
C SER A 26 -37.34 8.94 22.84
N ILE A 27 -36.16 9.07 22.26
CA ILE A 27 -34.97 8.38 22.72
C ILE A 27 -34.52 9.07 24.02
N PHE A 28 -34.81 8.47 25.17
CA PHE A 28 -34.14 8.79 26.43
C PHE A 28 -32.68 8.38 26.31
N ALA A 29 -31.78 9.36 26.20
CA ALA A 29 -30.36 9.13 26.32
C ALA A 29 -30.04 8.77 27.77
N MET A 30 -29.80 7.49 28.03
CA MET A 30 -29.13 7.06 29.26
C MET A 30 -27.65 7.47 29.16
N PRO A 31 -27.06 8.09 30.18
CA PRO A 31 -25.61 8.32 30.19
C PRO A 31 -24.93 6.94 30.36
N LEU A 32 -24.15 6.54 29.36
CA LEU A 32 -23.19 5.45 29.51
C LEU A 32 -22.13 5.90 30.52
N ILE A 33 -22.13 5.26 31.68
CA ILE A 33 -21.02 5.33 32.61
C ILE A 33 -19.85 4.60 31.97
N GLY A 34 -18.94 5.35 31.36
CA GLY A 34 -17.66 4.85 30.84
C GLY A 34 -16.76 4.47 32.05
N PRO A 35 -15.87 3.49 31.89
CA PRO A 35 -14.93 3.13 32.93
C PRO A 35 -14.02 4.33 33.24
N ASN A 36 -13.81 4.61 34.56
CA ASN A 36 -12.94 5.64 35.10
C ASN A 36 -11.60 5.67 34.38
N GLN A 37 -11.36 6.69 33.57
CA GLN A 37 -10.01 7.08 33.20
C GLN A 37 -9.40 7.73 34.47
N PRO A 38 -8.20 7.29 34.89
CA PRO A 38 -7.48 8.03 35.92
C PRO A 38 -7.19 9.43 35.38
N SER A 39 -7.64 10.44 36.07
CA SER A 39 -7.30 11.83 35.81
C SER A 39 -5.79 11.97 35.75
N GLN A 40 -5.28 12.42 34.59
CA GLN A 40 -3.89 12.88 34.49
C GLN A 40 -3.70 14.00 35.52
N VAL A 41 -3.03 13.68 36.59
CA VAL A 41 -2.53 14.68 37.52
C VAL A 41 -1.47 15.47 36.76
N ASP A 42 -1.68 16.78 36.66
CA ASP A 42 -0.76 17.66 35.93
C ASP A 42 0.60 17.66 36.64
N SER A 43 1.51 16.80 36.19
CA SER A 43 2.83 16.57 36.81
C SER A 43 3.68 17.85 36.88
N ALA A 44 3.38 18.84 36.04
CA ALA A 44 4.08 20.10 36.00
C ALA A 44 3.71 21.00 37.21
N ALA A 45 2.44 21.01 37.62
CA ALA A 45 1.98 21.80 38.78
C ALA A 45 2.52 21.22 40.08
N THR A 46 2.58 19.87 40.20
CA THR A 46 3.11 19.20 41.41
C THR A 46 4.61 19.42 41.56
N LEU A 47 5.38 19.43 40.49
CA LEU A 47 6.83 19.72 40.55
C LEU A 47 7.13 21.17 40.95
N GLN A 48 6.34 22.15 40.49
CA GLN A 48 6.53 23.55 40.90
C GLN A 48 6.28 23.78 42.39
N VAL A 49 5.27 23.14 42.96
CA VAL A 49 4.96 23.24 44.39
C VAL A 49 6.06 22.62 45.26
N ILE A 50 6.61 21.46 44.88
CA ILE A 50 7.69 20.80 45.61
C ILE A 50 8.98 21.62 45.56
N VAL A 51 9.33 22.20 44.41
CA VAL A 51 10.52 23.05 44.28
C VAL A 51 10.39 24.32 45.10
N ALA A 52 9.21 24.97 45.11
CA ALA A 52 8.98 26.17 45.89
C ALA A 52 9.05 25.90 47.40
N GLN A 53 8.53 24.77 47.90
CA GLN A 53 8.61 24.40 49.31
C GLN A 53 10.04 24.06 49.75
N THR A 54 10.83 23.39 48.89
CA THR A 54 12.24 23.08 49.21
C THR A 54 13.10 24.34 49.29
N MET A 55 12.85 25.33 48.42
CA MET A 55 13.57 26.61 48.44
C MET A 55 13.22 27.45 49.70
N ALA A 56 11.95 27.44 50.15
CA ALA A 56 11.53 28.15 51.33
C ALA A 56 12.13 27.55 52.62
N ALA A 57 12.31 26.23 52.70
CA ALA A 57 12.93 25.56 53.84
C ALA A 57 14.45 25.83 53.93
N ALA A 58 15.14 25.98 52.79
CA ALA A 58 16.57 26.26 52.76
C ALA A 58 16.93 27.70 53.24
N THR A 59 15.99 28.64 53.11
CA THR A 59 16.25 30.05 53.49
C THR A 59 16.13 30.29 55.01
N GLN A 60 15.44 29.42 55.78
CA GLN A 60 15.22 29.59 57.23
C GLN A 60 16.37 29.07 58.09
N ASN A 61 17.30 28.30 57.61
CA ASN A 61 18.42 27.71 58.34
C ASN A 61 19.81 28.21 57.97
N ALA A 62 19.92 29.40 57.35
CA ALA A 62 21.22 29.97 57.05
C ALA A 62 21.89 30.51 58.30
N PRO A 63 23.11 30.07 58.65
CA PRO A 63 23.86 30.66 59.76
C PRO A 63 24.25 32.10 59.45
N SER A 64 24.23 32.98 60.48
CA SER A 64 24.61 34.37 60.37
C SER A 64 26.04 34.51 59.77
N PRO A 65 26.29 35.44 58.88
CA PRO A 65 27.59 35.54 58.21
C PRO A 65 28.64 36.02 59.24
N THR A 66 29.66 35.21 59.44
CA THR A 66 30.90 35.59 60.11
C THR A 66 31.69 36.55 59.19
N PRO A 67 32.25 37.66 59.66
CA PRO A 67 33.03 38.55 58.82
C PRO A 67 34.30 37.88 58.34
N THR A 68 34.30 37.52 57.06
CA THR A 68 35.44 36.89 56.35
C THR A 68 36.35 38.03 55.88
N LEU A 69 37.64 38.00 56.26
CA LEU A 69 38.68 38.86 55.72
C LEU A 69 38.80 38.64 54.22
N PHE A 70 38.67 39.72 53.46
CA PHE A 70 38.83 39.66 51.97
C PHE A 70 40.26 39.28 51.63
N LEU A 71 40.49 38.04 51.19
CA LEU A 71 41.66 37.67 50.44
C LEU A 71 41.52 38.24 49.02
N PRO A 72 42.59 38.76 48.36
CA PRO A 72 42.48 39.26 47.00
C PRO A 72 42.02 38.18 46.08
N SER A 73 40.89 38.44 45.40
CA SER A 73 40.31 37.55 44.40
C SER A 73 41.33 37.25 43.31
N ALA A 74 41.66 35.99 43.11
CA ALA A 74 42.46 35.56 41.95
C ALA A 74 41.72 35.96 40.69
N THR A 75 42.35 36.68 39.81
CA THR A 75 41.87 37.03 38.47
C THR A 75 41.45 35.74 37.75
N PRO A 76 40.21 35.57 37.26
CA PRO A 76 39.85 34.38 36.57
C PRO A 76 40.71 34.20 35.34
N ALA A 77 41.35 33.03 35.20
CA ALA A 77 42.12 32.67 34.02
C ALA A 77 41.20 32.79 32.80
N PRO A 78 41.70 33.32 31.64
CA PRO A 78 40.89 33.39 30.44
C PRO A 78 40.34 32.00 30.08
N ALA A 79 39.04 31.93 29.85
CA ALA A 79 38.37 30.69 29.48
C ALA A 79 39.04 30.09 28.24
N THR A 80 39.67 28.94 28.40
CA THR A 80 40.23 28.19 27.29
C THR A 80 39.07 27.82 26.34
N LYS A 81 39.06 28.36 25.13
CA LYS A 81 38.04 28.01 24.13
C LYS A 81 38.11 26.52 23.92
N THR A 82 37.10 25.81 24.35
CA THR A 82 36.90 24.38 24.01
C THR A 82 36.93 24.28 22.47
N PRO A 83 37.77 23.43 21.86
CA PRO A 83 37.78 23.29 20.42
C PRO A 83 36.41 22.89 19.95
N VAL A 84 35.80 23.66 19.05
CA VAL A 84 34.58 23.28 18.36
C VAL A 84 34.94 22.04 17.54
N PRO A 85 34.20 20.91 17.69
CA PRO A 85 34.47 19.73 16.91
C PRO A 85 34.39 20.11 15.41
N THR A 86 35.47 19.87 14.68
CA THR A 86 35.50 20.09 13.23
C THR A 86 34.51 19.11 12.61
N ALA A 87 33.50 19.63 11.91
CA ALA A 87 32.52 18.77 11.20
C ALA A 87 33.29 17.92 10.17
N VAL A 88 33.13 16.60 10.28
CA VAL A 88 33.68 15.69 9.27
C VAL A 88 32.89 15.90 7.99
N THR A 89 33.56 16.14 6.88
CA THR A 89 32.95 16.27 5.56
C THR A 89 33.52 15.18 4.65
N TYR A 90 32.63 14.47 3.96
CA TYR A 90 32.99 13.45 2.98
C TYR A 90 32.82 14.00 1.56
N CYS A 91 33.62 13.50 0.60
CA CYS A 91 33.41 13.75 -0.81
C CYS A 91 32.07 13.21 -1.25
N ASP A 92 31.83 11.93 -0.98
CA ASP A 92 30.61 11.21 -1.27
C ASP A 92 29.82 10.98 0.03
N TRP A 93 28.66 11.60 0.13
CA TRP A 93 27.80 11.48 1.30
C TRP A 93 26.34 11.73 0.91
N ALA A 94 25.46 10.81 1.25
CA ALA A 94 24.03 10.93 1.03
C ALA A 94 23.28 11.25 2.32
N MET A 95 22.13 11.88 2.17
CA MET A 95 21.11 11.98 3.20
C MET A 95 19.80 11.41 2.65
N PHE A 96 19.20 10.48 3.37
CA PHE A 96 17.85 10.01 3.07
C PHE A 96 16.85 11.11 3.44
N ILE A 97 15.99 11.50 2.50
CA ILE A 97 14.96 12.51 2.72
C ILE A 97 13.61 11.85 3.00
N LYS A 98 13.19 10.94 2.10
CA LYS A 98 11.90 10.23 2.24
C LYS A 98 11.75 9.13 1.19
N ASP A 99 10.79 8.26 1.45
CA ASP A 99 10.15 7.44 0.43
C ASP A 99 9.23 8.30 -0.42
N VAL A 100 9.42 8.28 -1.73
CA VAL A 100 8.54 8.95 -2.70
C VAL A 100 7.38 8.02 -3.06
N THR A 101 7.69 6.73 -3.23
CA THR A 101 6.72 5.66 -3.45
C THR A 101 6.97 4.54 -2.46
N VAL A 102 5.98 3.69 -2.25
CA VAL A 102 6.08 2.47 -1.42
C VAL A 102 6.64 2.78 -0.02
N PRO A 103 5.87 3.41 0.87
CA PRO A 103 6.26 3.57 2.28
C PRO A 103 6.58 2.23 2.94
N ASP A 104 7.42 2.25 3.96
CA ASP A 104 7.79 1.05 4.71
C ASP A 104 6.55 0.30 5.24
N GLY A 105 6.59 -1.03 5.21
CA GLY A 105 5.50 -1.89 5.60
C GLY A 105 4.35 -1.99 4.58
N THR A 106 4.50 -1.44 3.37
CA THR A 106 3.52 -1.60 2.28
C THR A 106 3.29 -3.07 1.98
N SER A 107 2.02 -3.46 1.76
CA SER A 107 1.65 -4.84 1.44
C SER A 107 1.50 -5.03 -0.06
N PHE A 108 2.07 -6.12 -0.57
CA PHE A 108 1.96 -6.57 -1.96
C PHE A 108 1.47 -8.02 -2.01
N SER A 109 0.90 -8.40 -3.16
CA SER A 109 0.59 -9.81 -3.45
C SER A 109 1.84 -10.58 -3.87
N VAL A 110 1.84 -11.88 -3.72
CA VAL A 110 2.93 -12.75 -4.22
C VAL A 110 3.19 -12.48 -5.71
N GLY A 111 4.44 -12.28 -6.08
CA GLY A 111 4.86 -12.03 -7.46
C GLY A 111 4.46 -10.66 -8.04
N GLU A 112 3.89 -9.77 -7.28
CA GLU A 112 3.52 -8.43 -7.73
C GLU A 112 4.77 -7.58 -8.03
N VAL A 113 4.73 -6.85 -9.15
CA VAL A 113 5.82 -5.95 -9.57
C VAL A 113 5.50 -4.54 -9.07
N PHE A 114 6.48 -3.89 -8.44
CA PHE A 114 6.34 -2.54 -7.92
C PHE A 114 7.64 -1.74 -8.09
N THR A 115 7.54 -0.40 -8.05
CA THR A 115 8.70 0.49 -8.11
C THR A 115 8.81 1.30 -6.83
N LYS A 116 9.90 1.09 -6.09
CA LYS A 116 10.31 1.91 -4.95
C LYS A 116 11.16 3.06 -5.44
N THR A 117 10.80 4.25 -5.01
CA THR A 117 11.56 5.48 -5.28
C THR A 117 11.95 6.14 -3.96
N TRP A 118 13.23 6.37 -3.77
CA TRP A 118 13.78 7.10 -2.64
C TRP A 118 14.20 8.51 -3.09
N ARG A 119 13.97 9.50 -2.24
CA ARG A 119 14.58 10.82 -2.40
C ARG A 119 15.82 10.91 -1.54
N LEU A 120 16.97 11.10 -2.20
CA LEU A 120 18.27 11.27 -1.57
C LEU A 120 18.79 12.68 -1.85
N GLN A 121 19.52 13.25 -0.89
CA GLN A 121 20.22 14.53 -1.07
C GLN A 121 21.73 14.29 -1.04
N ASN A 122 22.45 14.91 -1.96
CA ASN A 122 23.90 14.95 -1.92
C ASN A 122 24.37 15.89 -0.80
N ARG A 123 24.85 15.31 0.27
CA ARG A 123 25.37 16.02 1.44
C ARG A 123 26.91 16.13 1.43
N GLY A 124 27.54 15.48 0.46
CA GLY A 124 28.99 15.49 0.25
C GLY A 124 29.50 16.79 -0.34
N THR A 125 30.80 16.83 -0.64
CA THR A 125 31.48 17.96 -1.28
C THR A 125 31.71 17.72 -2.77
N CYS A 126 31.53 16.49 -3.26
CA CYS A 126 31.69 16.14 -4.66
C CYS A 126 30.33 16.03 -5.37
N THR A 127 30.28 16.36 -6.66
CA THR A 127 29.09 16.15 -7.49
C THR A 127 28.98 14.69 -7.86
N TRP A 128 27.81 14.06 -7.64
CA TRP A 128 27.52 12.73 -8.17
C TRP A 128 27.27 12.85 -9.68
N THR A 129 27.80 11.91 -10.42
CA THR A 129 27.70 11.88 -11.89
C THR A 129 26.81 10.69 -12.34
N PRO A 130 26.41 10.62 -13.62
CA PRO A 130 25.67 9.46 -14.14
C PRO A 130 26.40 8.11 -14.04
N ASP A 131 27.72 8.13 -13.75
CA ASP A 131 28.51 6.91 -13.49
C ASP A 131 28.36 6.38 -12.06
N TYR A 132 27.65 7.13 -11.20
CA TYR A 132 27.26 6.66 -9.88
C TYR A 132 26.01 5.81 -9.98
N ASP A 133 25.87 4.81 -9.13
CA ASP A 133 24.71 3.93 -9.14
C ASP A 133 24.24 3.58 -7.72
N VAL A 134 22.99 3.07 -7.69
CA VAL A 134 22.37 2.44 -6.53
C VAL A 134 22.54 0.94 -6.70
N VAL A 135 23.14 0.27 -5.71
CA VAL A 135 23.44 -1.15 -5.74
C VAL A 135 22.83 -1.88 -4.55
N PHE A 136 22.48 -3.14 -4.76
CA PHE A 136 22.03 -4.02 -3.69
C PHE A 136 23.21 -4.31 -2.73
N TYR A 137 22.93 -4.16 -1.42
CA TYR A 137 23.92 -4.36 -0.37
C TYR A 137 23.67 -5.62 0.46
N GLY A 138 22.42 -5.93 0.79
CA GLY A 138 22.09 -7.08 1.61
C GLY A 138 20.59 -7.27 1.85
N GLY A 139 20.21 -8.31 2.57
CA GLY A 139 18.81 -8.68 2.81
C GLY A 139 18.20 -9.43 1.63
N THR A 140 16.95 -9.13 1.27
CA THR A 140 16.25 -9.75 0.14
C THR A 140 16.25 -8.82 -1.06
N GLN A 141 16.88 -9.24 -2.15
CA GLN A 141 17.05 -8.41 -3.37
C GLN A 141 15.75 -8.18 -4.14
N MET A 142 14.78 -9.09 -4.05
CA MET A 142 13.45 -8.99 -4.69
C MET A 142 13.54 -8.67 -6.20
N SER A 143 14.48 -9.29 -6.92
CA SER A 143 14.78 -9.05 -8.34
C SER A 143 15.18 -7.61 -8.68
N GLY A 144 15.42 -6.75 -7.69
CA GLY A 144 15.90 -5.38 -7.93
C GLY A 144 17.27 -5.40 -8.62
N THR A 145 17.47 -4.49 -9.57
CA THR A 145 18.73 -4.36 -10.33
C THR A 145 19.43 -3.05 -10.00
N THR A 146 20.74 -3.01 -10.23
CA THR A 146 21.53 -1.78 -10.14
C THR A 146 20.95 -0.68 -11.05
N MET A 147 20.82 0.53 -10.52
CA MET A 147 20.27 1.69 -11.24
C MET A 147 21.25 2.87 -11.18
N GLN A 148 21.54 3.46 -12.33
CA GLN A 148 22.37 4.65 -12.43
C GLN A 148 21.66 5.89 -11.90
N ILE A 149 22.44 6.85 -11.37
CA ILE A 149 21.92 8.14 -10.95
C ILE A 149 21.50 8.95 -12.19
N PRO A 150 20.28 9.54 -12.20
CA PRO A 150 19.78 10.27 -13.37
C PRO A 150 20.38 11.69 -13.46
N GLY A 151 21.64 11.81 -13.93
CA GLY A 151 22.29 13.09 -14.18
C GLY A 151 23.31 13.51 -13.11
N TYR A 152 23.66 14.81 -13.12
CA TYR A 152 24.65 15.40 -12.23
C TYR A 152 23.95 16.01 -11.01
N ILE A 153 24.32 15.57 -9.81
CA ILE A 153 23.72 16.01 -8.56
C ILE A 153 24.78 16.74 -7.74
N ALA A 154 24.77 18.07 -7.79
CA ALA A 154 25.71 18.90 -7.06
C ALA A 154 25.47 18.82 -5.53
N PRO A 155 26.48 19.18 -4.71
CA PRO A 155 26.31 19.33 -3.27
C PRO A 155 25.06 20.13 -2.90
N GLY A 156 24.25 19.60 -1.98
CA GLY A 156 22.98 20.17 -1.52
C GLY A 156 21.76 19.85 -2.40
N GLN A 157 21.92 19.34 -3.61
CA GLN A 157 20.81 18.95 -4.48
C GLN A 157 20.25 17.59 -4.11
N SER A 158 18.96 17.37 -4.42
CA SER A 158 18.27 16.11 -4.21
C SER A 158 17.97 15.43 -5.53
N VAL A 159 17.87 14.10 -5.48
CA VAL A 159 17.54 13.23 -6.61
C VAL A 159 16.55 12.15 -6.18
N ASP A 160 15.63 11.79 -7.07
CA ASP A 160 14.77 10.63 -6.92
C ASP A 160 15.41 9.45 -7.65
N VAL A 161 15.72 8.39 -6.92
CA VAL A 161 16.27 7.14 -7.46
C VAL A 161 15.23 6.03 -7.34
N ALA A 162 14.98 5.33 -8.44
CA ALA A 162 13.90 4.35 -8.53
C ALA A 162 14.46 2.97 -8.90
N VAL A 163 14.01 1.94 -8.17
CA VAL A 163 14.33 0.54 -8.49
C VAL A 163 13.02 -0.22 -8.61
N THR A 164 12.90 -1.04 -9.65
CA THR A 164 11.75 -1.93 -9.84
C THR A 164 12.05 -3.28 -9.20
N PHE A 165 11.08 -3.76 -8.44
CA PHE A 165 11.14 -4.99 -7.66
C PHE A 165 10.02 -5.95 -8.05
N THR A 166 10.20 -7.22 -7.68
CA THR A 166 9.15 -8.23 -7.71
C THR A 166 9.00 -8.81 -6.31
N ALA A 167 7.78 -8.72 -5.77
CA ALA A 167 7.47 -9.30 -4.48
C ALA A 167 7.73 -10.82 -4.48
N PRO A 168 8.36 -11.39 -3.44
CA PRO A 168 8.61 -12.82 -3.35
C PRO A 168 7.36 -13.67 -3.53
N SER A 169 7.55 -14.92 -4.00
CA SER A 169 6.45 -15.88 -4.19
C SER A 169 5.92 -16.49 -2.89
N THR A 170 6.60 -16.27 -1.78
CA THR A 170 6.22 -16.77 -0.45
C THR A 170 5.72 -15.59 0.39
N PRO A 171 4.56 -15.73 1.09
CA PRO A 171 4.10 -14.71 2.04
C PRO A 171 5.10 -14.50 3.17
N GLY A 172 5.28 -13.25 3.60
CA GLY A 172 6.23 -12.92 4.65
C GLY A 172 6.56 -11.43 4.73
N HIS A 173 7.48 -11.07 5.60
CA HIS A 173 8.06 -9.75 5.72
C HIS A 173 9.45 -9.75 5.08
N TYR A 174 9.73 -8.77 4.22
CA TYR A 174 10.95 -8.73 3.42
C TYR A 174 11.56 -7.33 3.44
N THR A 175 12.87 -7.29 3.74
CA THR A 175 13.64 -6.05 3.71
C THR A 175 14.86 -6.24 2.81
N GLY A 176 15.07 -5.30 1.89
CA GLY A 176 16.25 -5.24 1.03
C GLY A 176 17.03 -3.95 1.27
N TYR A 177 18.32 -4.05 1.52
CA TYR A 177 19.20 -2.92 1.80
C TYR A 177 19.96 -2.50 0.55
N TRP A 178 20.04 -1.21 0.31
CA TRP A 178 20.63 -0.59 -0.87
C TRP A 178 21.61 0.50 -0.45
N ILE A 179 22.62 0.73 -1.27
CA ILE A 179 23.67 1.72 -1.01
C ILE A 179 24.09 2.37 -2.33
N LEU A 180 24.72 3.53 -2.24
CA LEU A 180 25.30 4.20 -3.39
C LEU A 180 26.72 3.70 -3.66
N ARG A 181 27.11 3.72 -4.94
CA ARG A 181 28.47 3.41 -5.37
C ARG A 181 28.94 4.50 -6.34
N ASN A 182 30.14 5.02 -6.11
CA ASN A 182 30.72 6.04 -6.99
C ASN A 182 31.41 5.43 -8.23
N SER A 183 31.86 6.28 -9.16
CA SER A 183 32.53 5.87 -10.41
C SER A 183 33.82 5.08 -10.21
N ALA A 184 34.47 5.20 -9.05
CA ALA A 184 35.65 4.42 -8.69
C ALA A 184 35.31 3.05 -8.06
N GLY A 185 34.01 2.73 -7.88
CA GLY A 185 33.52 1.48 -7.29
C GLY A 185 33.43 1.51 -5.77
N ASN A 186 33.70 2.65 -5.11
CA ASN A 186 33.60 2.76 -3.66
C ASN A 186 32.14 2.92 -3.23
N LEU A 187 31.74 2.14 -2.20
CA LEU A 187 30.42 2.27 -1.61
C LEU A 187 30.36 3.47 -0.67
N PHE A 188 29.25 4.18 -0.67
CA PHE A 188 28.94 5.23 0.27
C PHE A 188 27.43 5.31 0.50
N GLY A 189 27.00 5.92 1.60
CA GLY A 189 25.59 5.90 1.96
C GLY A 189 25.17 7.12 2.77
N THR A 190 24.21 6.85 3.65
CA THR A 190 23.64 7.82 4.58
C THR A 190 24.34 7.77 5.95
N GLY A 191 23.74 8.39 6.98
CA GLY A 191 24.31 8.42 8.32
C GLY A 191 25.51 9.36 8.48
N VAL A 192 26.06 9.38 9.70
CA VAL A 192 27.14 10.32 10.05
C VAL A 192 28.51 9.91 9.53
N GLN A 193 28.68 8.64 9.18
CA GLN A 193 29.91 8.07 8.61
C GLN A 193 29.82 7.92 7.08
N ALA A 194 28.73 8.34 6.46
CA ALA A 194 28.44 8.18 5.03
C ALA A 194 28.48 6.71 4.55
N ASP A 195 28.14 5.75 5.39
CA ASP A 195 28.25 4.31 5.14
C ASP A 195 26.94 3.54 5.43
N GLU A 196 25.89 4.21 5.91
CA GLU A 196 24.61 3.57 6.19
C GLU A 196 23.78 3.35 4.91
N THR A 197 23.12 2.21 4.86
CA THR A 197 22.20 1.85 3.77
C THR A 197 20.84 2.55 3.90
N PHE A 198 20.11 2.64 2.79
CA PHE A 198 18.67 2.85 2.78
C PHE A 198 18.01 1.55 2.32
N TYR A 199 16.68 1.42 2.45
CA TYR A 199 16.06 0.12 2.28
C TYR A 199 14.67 0.18 1.65
N VAL A 200 14.20 -0.97 1.19
CA VAL A 200 12.81 -1.26 0.85
C VAL A 200 12.29 -2.28 1.84
N ASP A 201 11.15 -2.00 2.45
CA ASP A 201 10.53 -2.84 3.49
C ASP A 201 9.07 -3.11 3.12
N ILE A 202 8.70 -4.39 2.96
CA ILE A 202 7.38 -4.79 2.49
C ILE A 202 6.85 -6.03 3.20
N TYR A 203 5.52 -6.14 3.22
CA TYR A 203 4.83 -7.39 3.53
C TYR A 203 4.28 -8.02 2.26
N VAL A 204 4.49 -9.31 2.08
CA VAL A 204 3.91 -10.10 1.00
C VAL A 204 2.77 -10.96 1.54
N LYS A 205 1.60 -10.87 0.89
CA LYS A 205 0.38 -11.58 1.28
C LYS A 205 -0.10 -12.48 0.14
N ASP A 206 -0.53 -13.69 0.48
CA ASP A 206 -1.20 -14.59 -0.45
C ASP A 206 -2.72 -14.36 -0.33
N LEU A 207 -3.26 -13.50 -1.19
CA LEU A 207 -4.68 -13.22 -1.23
C LEU A 207 -5.41 -14.26 -2.08
N PRO A 208 -6.59 -14.78 -1.63
CA PRO A 208 -7.29 -15.85 -2.34
C PRO A 208 -7.99 -15.41 -3.62
N TYR A 209 -8.29 -14.11 -3.78
CA TYR A 209 -9.00 -13.54 -4.91
C TYR A 209 -8.21 -12.44 -5.59
N GLY A 210 -8.29 -12.37 -6.93
CA GLY A 210 -7.90 -11.23 -7.74
C GLY A 210 -9.10 -10.62 -8.43
N THR A 211 -8.90 -9.51 -9.15
CA THR A 211 -9.93 -8.84 -9.96
C THR A 211 -9.66 -9.08 -11.43
N VAL A 212 -10.70 -9.38 -12.20
CA VAL A 212 -10.61 -9.51 -13.67
C VAL A 212 -11.45 -8.45 -14.32
N THR A 213 -10.87 -7.72 -15.28
CA THR A 213 -11.55 -6.66 -16.03
C THR A 213 -11.42 -6.86 -17.51
N GLY A 214 -12.46 -6.47 -18.25
CA GLY A 214 -12.47 -6.55 -19.70
C GLY A 214 -13.66 -5.84 -20.32
N SER A 215 -13.67 -5.81 -21.65
CA SER A 215 -14.74 -5.26 -22.46
C SER A 215 -15.64 -6.36 -23.02
N LEU A 216 -16.90 -6.02 -23.22
CA LEU A 216 -17.91 -6.83 -23.89
C LEU A 216 -18.18 -6.20 -25.26
N CYS A 217 -17.45 -6.63 -26.28
CA CYS A 217 -17.58 -6.05 -27.63
C CYS A 217 -18.77 -6.69 -28.38
N TYR A 218 -19.96 -6.60 -27.79
CA TYR A 218 -21.16 -7.16 -28.41
C TYR A 218 -21.43 -6.51 -29.76
N PRO A 219 -21.82 -7.27 -30.83
CA PRO A 219 -21.93 -6.76 -32.20
C PRO A 219 -23.22 -5.98 -32.46
N SER A 220 -23.66 -5.14 -31.51
CA SER A 220 -24.83 -4.27 -31.60
C SER A 220 -24.59 -2.99 -30.80
N GLU A 221 -25.35 -1.93 -31.08
CA GLU A 221 -25.32 -0.68 -30.29
C GLU A 221 -25.74 -0.88 -28.84
N PHE A 222 -26.53 -1.91 -28.56
CA PHE A 222 -27.06 -2.23 -27.23
C PHE A 222 -26.71 -3.65 -26.85
N ASN A 223 -26.05 -3.82 -25.71
CA ASN A 223 -25.80 -5.14 -25.15
C ASN A 223 -27.07 -5.66 -24.50
N PRO A 224 -27.56 -6.87 -24.82
CA PRO A 224 -28.61 -7.52 -24.05
C PRO A 224 -28.08 -7.92 -22.66
N PRO A 225 -28.94 -8.31 -21.71
CA PRO A 225 -28.48 -8.98 -20.49
C PRO A 225 -27.64 -10.21 -20.84
N LEU A 226 -26.47 -10.31 -20.23
CA LEU A 226 -25.48 -11.38 -20.49
C LEU A 226 -25.18 -12.13 -19.18
N THR A 227 -24.70 -13.37 -19.33
CA THR A 227 -24.05 -14.08 -18.25
C THR A 227 -22.58 -14.30 -18.62
N LEU A 228 -21.68 -13.81 -17.76
CA LEU A 228 -20.25 -14.10 -17.84
C LEU A 228 -19.97 -15.45 -17.20
N TYR A 229 -19.10 -16.22 -17.82
CA TYR A 229 -18.64 -17.51 -17.35
C TYR A 229 -17.12 -17.51 -17.27
N PHE A 230 -16.59 -17.94 -16.13
CA PHE A 230 -15.17 -18.16 -15.90
C PHE A 230 -14.96 -19.63 -15.54
N GLU A 231 -14.48 -20.39 -16.49
CA GLU A 231 -14.23 -21.81 -16.36
C GLU A 231 -12.79 -22.05 -15.93
N LYS A 232 -12.59 -22.67 -14.77
CA LYS A 232 -11.25 -22.92 -14.26
C LYS A 232 -10.60 -24.05 -15.08
N ALA A 233 -9.48 -23.74 -15.73
CA ALA A 233 -8.78 -24.68 -16.60
C ALA A 233 -8.41 -25.99 -15.87
N GLY A 234 -8.63 -27.12 -16.55
CA GLY A 234 -8.37 -28.45 -16.00
C GLY A 234 -9.38 -28.93 -14.93
N THR A 235 -10.50 -28.22 -14.75
CA THR A 235 -11.55 -28.59 -13.78
C THR A 235 -12.93 -28.44 -14.42
N VAL A 236 -13.97 -28.86 -13.69
CA VAL A 236 -15.38 -28.61 -14.04
C VAL A 236 -15.95 -27.37 -13.34
N GLN A 237 -15.10 -26.60 -12.67
CA GLN A 237 -15.50 -25.42 -11.89
C GLN A 237 -15.83 -24.26 -12.84
N ASN A 238 -17.04 -23.71 -12.70
CA ASN A 238 -17.52 -22.57 -13.46
C ASN A 238 -18.06 -21.51 -12.49
N ILE A 239 -17.61 -20.27 -12.63
CA ILE A 239 -18.07 -19.12 -11.85
C ILE A 239 -18.82 -18.19 -12.78
N GLN A 240 -19.98 -17.71 -12.36
CA GLN A 240 -20.90 -16.95 -13.20
C GLN A 240 -21.20 -15.59 -12.59
N PHE A 241 -21.34 -14.57 -13.47
CA PHE A 241 -21.79 -13.23 -13.11
C PHE A 241 -22.82 -12.74 -14.09
N SER A 242 -23.92 -12.20 -13.59
CA SER A 242 -24.93 -11.55 -14.44
C SER A 242 -24.49 -10.13 -14.78
N ILE A 243 -24.56 -9.79 -16.06
CA ILE A 243 -24.31 -8.45 -16.56
C ILE A 243 -25.62 -7.86 -17.06
N PRO A 244 -26.05 -6.69 -16.54
CA PRO A 244 -27.24 -6.02 -17.00
C PRO A 244 -27.11 -5.54 -18.44
N GLU A 245 -28.23 -5.23 -19.07
CA GLU A 245 -28.25 -4.64 -20.40
C GLU A 245 -27.44 -3.32 -20.47
N ASN A 246 -26.86 -3.03 -21.63
CA ASN A 246 -26.09 -1.82 -21.91
C ASN A 246 -24.79 -1.67 -21.09
N GLN A 247 -24.30 -2.71 -20.43
CA GLN A 247 -23.00 -2.72 -19.78
C GLN A 247 -21.93 -3.25 -20.72
N ASN A 248 -20.95 -2.41 -21.10
CA ASN A 248 -19.91 -2.71 -22.09
C ASN A 248 -18.57 -3.15 -21.47
N VAL A 249 -18.44 -3.02 -20.14
CA VAL A 249 -17.23 -3.39 -19.41
C VAL A 249 -17.60 -4.14 -18.14
N TYR A 250 -16.69 -4.99 -17.67
CA TYR A 250 -16.90 -5.71 -16.42
C TYR A 250 -15.67 -5.65 -15.52
N SER A 251 -15.93 -5.80 -14.22
CA SER A 251 -14.91 -5.92 -13.18
C SER A 251 -15.46 -6.90 -12.13
N VAL A 252 -14.86 -8.08 -12.03
CA VAL A 252 -15.37 -9.17 -11.17
C VAL A 252 -14.23 -9.79 -10.34
N PRO A 253 -14.50 -10.20 -9.09
CA PRO A 253 -13.55 -10.94 -8.28
C PRO A 253 -13.54 -12.42 -8.68
N LEU A 254 -12.34 -12.99 -8.89
CA LEU A 254 -12.17 -14.43 -9.10
C LEU A 254 -11.15 -15.00 -8.12
N PRO A 255 -11.31 -16.25 -7.66
CA PRO A 255 -10.25 -16.96 -6.96
C PRO A 255 -8.98 -17.01 -7.83
N LYS A 256 -7.80 -17.02 -7.20
CA LYS A 256 -6.55 -17.23 -7.93
C LYS A 256 -6.57 -18.55 -8.70
N GLY A 257 -6.06 -18.51 -9.93
CA GLY A 257 -6.08 -19.69 -10.83
C GLY A 257 -5.98 -19.31 -12.29
N THR A 258 -6.05 -20.32 -13.14
CA THR A 258 -6.06 -20.18 -14.61
C THR A 258 -7.47 -20.42 -15.12
N TYR A 259 -7.97 -19.54 -16.00
CA TYR A 259 -9.36 -19.55 -16.44
C TYR A 259 -9.48 -19.34 -17.95
N TYR A 260 -10.54 -19.91 -18.53
CA TYR A 260 -11.17 -19.46 -19.77
C TYR A 260 -12.27 -18.45 -19.43
N ALA A 261 -12.56 -17.48 -20.30
CA ALA A 261 -13.66 -16.54 -20.14
C ALA A 261 -14.54 -16.49 -21.38
N TYR A 262 -15.85 -16.52 -21.17
CA TYR A 262 -16.85 -16.30 -22.19
C TYR A 262 -18.11 -15.67 -21.62
N ALA A 263 -18.92 -15.06 -22.48
CA ALA A 263 -20.23 -14.51 -22.16
C ALA A 263 -21.30 -15.18 -23.02
N TRP A 264 -22.46 -15.36 -22.46
CA TRP A 264 -23.62 -15.91 -23.14
C TRP A 264 -24.76 -14.90 -23.21
N ALA A 265 -25.27 -14.66 -24.42
CA ALA A 265 -26.44 -13.84 -24.72
C ALA A 265 -27.65 -14.73 -25.06
N PRO A 266 -28.49 -15.12 -24.12
CA PRO A 266 -29.54 -16.11 -24.36
C PRO A 266 -30.61 -15.65 -25.36
N VAL A 267 -30.86 -14.33 -25.43
CA VAL A 267 -31.88 -13.76 -26.35
C VAL A 267 -31.54 -14.02 -27.81
N TYR A 268 -30.25 -14.00 -28.16
CA TYR A 268 -29.77 -14.13 -29.54
C TYR A 268 -28.97 -15.42 -29.76
N ASN A 269 -28.84 -16.25 -28.74
CA ASN A 269 -28.07 -17.50 -28.79
C ASN A 269 -26.62 -17.27 -29.27
N LEU A 270 -25.94 -16.26 -28.71
CA LEU A 270 -24.57 -15.90 -29.06
C LEU A 270 -23.63 -16.08 -27.86
N GLU A 271 -22.45 -16.64 -28.15
CA GLU A 271 -21.34 -16.74 -27.21
C GLU A 271 -20.25 -15.76 -27.62
N GLY A 272 -19.84 -14.87 -26.70
CA GLY A 272 -18.67 -13.99 -26.86
C GLY A 272 -17.51 -14.53 -26.04
N ALA A 273 -16.34 -14.72 -26.62
CA ALA A 273 -15.24 -15.39 -25.94
C ALA A 273 -13.91 -14.60 -25.97
N TYR A 274 -13.04 -14.94 -24.99
CA TYR A 274 -11.65 -14.50 -24.95
C TYR A 274 -10.79 -15.48 -25.75
N VAL A 275 -10.42 -15.12 -26.98
CA VAL A 275 -9.79 -16.01 -27.95
C VAL A 275 -8.41 -15.52 -28.40
N ASP A 276 -7.66 -16.40 -29.00
CA ASP A 276 -6.45 -16.09 -29.77
C ASP A 276 -6.77 -15.69 -31.22
N SER A 277 -5.75 -15.49 -32.04
CA SER A 277 -5.88 -15.16 -33.48
C SER A 277 -6.51 -16.28 -34.34
N SER A 278 -6.64 -17.49 -33.82
CA SER A 278 -7.24 -18.66 -34.47
C SER A 278 -8.69 -18.89 -34.02
N GLN A 279 -9.27 -17.93 -33.28
CA GLN A 279 -10.62 -18.01 -32.68
C GLN A 279 -10.79 -19.17 -31.69
N VAL A 280 -9.68 -19.60 -31.08
CA VAL A 280 -9.68 -20.63 -30.03
C VAL A 280 -9.59 -19.92 -28.67
N MET A 281 -10.41 -20.32 -27.70
CA MET A 281 -10.37 -19.76 -26.35
C MET A 281 -8.98 -19.96 -25.74
N LYS A 282 -8.41 -18.89 -25.26
CA LYS A 282 -7.14 -18.91 -24.53
C LYS A 282 -7.35 -18.71 -23.05
N THR A 283 -6.44 -19.22 -22.27
CA THR A 283 -6.45 -19.03 -20.81
C THR A 283 -5.80 -17.72 -20.41
N PHE A 284 -6.13 -17.27 -19.19
CA PHE A 284 -5.43 -16.19 -18.48
C PHE A 284 -5.28 -16.58 -16.99
N VAL A 285 -4.33 -15.95 -16.32
CA VAL A 285 -4.03 -16.22 -14.90
C VAL A 285 -4.56 -15.10 -14.04
N VAL A 286 -5.24 -15.48 -12.96
CA VAL A 286 -5.68 -14.58 -11.88
C VAL A 286 -4.73 -14.75 -10.70
N HIS A 287 -4.04 -13.69 -10.34
CA HIS A 287 -3.20 -13.61 -9.14
C HIS A 287 -3.97 -12.96 -7.99
N GLY A 288 -3.83 -13.53 -6.80
CA GLY A 288 -4.50 -12.97 -5.61
C GLY A 288 -4.06 -11.54 -5.34
N GLY A 289 -5.03 -10.64 -5.09
CA GLY A 289 -4.80 -9.23 -4.83
C GLY A 289 -4.46 -8.37 -6.05
N GLN A 290 -4.27 -8.97 -7.23
CA GLN A 290 -3.93 -8.24 -8.46
C GLN A 290 -5.15 -8.09 -9.37
N THR A 291 -5.07 -7.10 -10.28
CA THR A 291 -6.06 -6.91 -11.34
C THR A 291 -5.51 -7.44 -12.65
N THR A 292 -6.17 -8.45 -13.22
CA THR A 292 -5.92 -8.96 -14.57
C THR A 292 -6.79 -8.18 -15.55
N THR A 293 -6.19 -7.40 -16.44
CA THR A 293 -6.88 -6.50 -17.36
C THR A 293 -6.93 -7.05 -18.78
N ASN A 294 -7.76 -6.44 -19.63
CA ASN A 294 -7.85 -6.74 -21.06
C ASN A 294 -8.35 -8.17 -21.39
N ILE A 295 -9.15 -8.75 -20.51
CA ILE A 295 -9.85 -10.00 -20.83
C ILE A 295 -11.12 -9.64 -21.59
N ASN A 296 -10.92 -9.26 -22.87
CA ASN A 296 -11.99 -8.74 -23.72
C ASN A 296 -12.73 -9.89 -24.42
N LEU A 297 -14.05 -9.90 -24.32
CA LEU A 297 -14.94 -10.87 -24.94
C LEU A 297 -15.49 -10.25 -26.23
N CYS A 298 -14.69 -10.32 -27.30
CA CYS A 298 -14.95 -9.62 -28.56
C CYS A 298 -15.23 -10.55 -29.74
N ASP A 299 -15.04 -11.84 -29.58
CA ASP A 299 -15.38 -12.84 -30.62
C ASP A 299 -16.76 -13.43 -30.33
N TRP A 300 -17.77 -13.03 -31.09
CA TRP A 300 -19.16 -13.42 -30.91
C TRP A 300 -19.63 -14.36 -32.00
N SER A 301 -20.10 -15.55 -31.61
CA SER A 301 -20.49 -16.64 -32.50
C SER A 301 -21.78 -17.33 -32.02
N PRO A 302 -22.64 -17.80 -32.95
CA PRO A 302 -23.76 -18.68 -32.61
C PRO A 302 -23.31 -20.11 -32.21
N TYR A 303 -22.04 -20.41 -32.36
CA TYR A 303 -21.45 -21.70 -32.03
C TYR A 303 -20.45 -21.53 -30.88
N PRO A 304 -20.42 -22.49 -29.93
CA PRO A 304 -19.42 -22.46 -28.86
C PRO A 304 -17.98 -22.49 -29.39
N HIS A 305 -17.12 -21.67 -28.79
CA HIS A 305 -15.70 -21.64 -29.12
C HIS A 305 -14.98 -22.88 -28.59
N ALA A 306 -14.03 -23.40 -29.40
CA ALA A 306 -13.16 -24.46 -28.94
C ALA A 306 -12.20 -23.94 -27.86
N ARG A 307 -11.91 -24.75 -26.85
CA ARG A 307 -10.93 -24.44 -25.80
C ARG A 307 -9.54 -24.85 -26.28
N GLY A 308 -8.57 -23.96 -26.16
CA GLY A 308 -7.17 -24.26 -26.38
C GLY A 308 -6.65 -25.29 -25.37
N SER A 309 -5.73 -26.15 -25.81
CA SER A 309 -5.06 -27.15 -24.98
C SER A 309 -3.97 -26.54 -24.09
#